data_e1e6b71bab4bc6e8970d63d5b5efd2d3
#
_entry.id   e1e6b71bab4bc6e8970d63d5b5efd2d3
#
_cell.length_a   1.000
_cell.length_b   1.000
_cell.length_c   1.000
_cell.angle_alpha   90.00
_cell.angle_beta   90.00
_cell.angle_gamma   90.00
#
_symmetry.space_group_name_H-M   'P 1'
#
loop_
_entity.id
_entity.type
_entity.pdbx_description
1 polymer ?
#
loop_
_entity_poly.entity_id
_entity_poly.type
_entity_poly.pdbx_seq_one_letter_code
_entity_poly.pdbx_strand_id
1 'polypeptide(L)'
;MKSNVRISKFIFGIALVFCFGVLGLFVSNWFTRQAEIRDLAEQETVLRGELEQLNTWGKWTIDYIKIHKALAYLSKNRLTEEQSEMLTEQIWQISRSYAMDPLLILAVVAQESHGNPNARGRMQSGAFSGALGLMQIKLETAKKMGAHFGLSIETEEDLLKPEINVTVGTAYLIRLISKYKDLKAALIAYNLGHSAVDRMLESGTPLPTKYYQHVISKYRNLTSINFLETSRP
;
A
#
# COMPACT_ATOMS: atom_id res chain seq x y z
N MET A 1 90.61 -6.70 17.06
CA MET A 1 89.24 -6.86 17.63
C MET A 1 88.38 -5.63 17.60
N LYS A 2 88.84 -4.38 17.61
CA LYS A 2 88.02 -3.13 17.64
C LYS A 2 87.35 -2.79 16.28
N SER A 3 87.84 -3.27 15.13
CA SER A 3 87.30 -2.98 13.80
C SER A 3 86.03 -3.77 13.51
N ASN A 4 85.97 -5.05 13.91
CA ASN A 4 84.77 -5.89 13.62
C ASN A 4 83.55 -5.46 14.41
N VAL A 5 83.70 -4.86 15.54
CA VAL A 5 82.61 -4.34 16.42
C VAL A 5 82.04 -3.06 15.77
N ARG A 6 82.80 -2.23 15.09
CA ARG A 6 82.34 -1.01 14.38
C ARG A 6 81.52 -1.39 13.13
N ILE A 7 81.98 -2.36 12.34
CA ILE A 7 81.30 -2.83 11.19
C ILE A 7 79.96 -3.49 11.53
N SER A 8 79.90 -4.29 12.58
CA SER A 8 78.68 -4.92 13.09
C SER A 8 77.63 -3.87 13.52
N LYS A 9 78.09 -2.83 14.25
CA LYS A 9 77.15 -1.73 14.66
C LYS A 9 76.63 -0.93 13.49
N PHE A 10 77.41 -0.74 12.43
CA PHE A 10 77.03 -0.03 11.22
C PHE A 10 75.99 -0.84 10.42
N ILE A 11 76.21 -2.16 10.21
CA ILE A 11 75.26 -3.08 9.57
C ILE A 11 73.97 -3.15 10.36
N PHE A 12 74.00 -3.22 11.67
CA PHE A 12 72.81 -3.21 12.53
C PHE A 12 72.01 -1.90 12.36
N GLY A 13 72.68 -0.75 12.30
CA GLY A 13 72.02 0.54 12.04
C GLY A 13 71.32 0.61 10.71
N ILE A 14 71.93 0.13 9.63
CA ILE A 14 71.32 0.07 8.31
C ILE A 14 70.13 -0.89 8.31
N ALA A 15 70.21 -2.05 8.93
CA ALA A 15 69.11 -3.01 9.03
C ALA A 15 67.92 -2.40 9.81
N LEU A 16 68.19 -1.64 10.84
CA LEU A 16 67.16 -0.98 11.65
C LEU A 16 66.41 0.11 10.85
N VAL A 17 67.14 0.94 10.09
CA VAL A 17 66.56 1.96 9.20
C VAL A 17 65.74 1.31 8.12
N PHE A 18 66.20 0.21 7.52
CA PHE A 18 65.44 -0.55 6.50
C PHE A 18 64.16 -1.14 7.11
N CYS A 19 64.20 -1.75 8.30
CA CYS A 19 63.02 -2.25 8.97
C CYS A 19 62.00 -1.16 9.28
N PHE A 20 62.43 0.04 9.74
CA PHE A 20 61.53 1.19 9.97
C PHE A 20 60.95 1.70 8.66
N GLY A 21 61.71 1.72 7.58
CA GLY A 21 61.21 2.09 6.23
C GLY A 21 60.11 1.14 5.74
N VAL A 22 60.34 -0.16 5.84
CA VAL A 22 59.38 -1.20 5.45
C VAL A 22 58.13 -1.15 6.34
N LEU A 23 58.29 -0.96 7.65
CA LEU A 23 57.18 -0.80 8.57
C LEU A 23 56.36 0.46 8.26
N GLY A 24 57.01 1.58 7.95
CA GLY A 24 56.35 2.82 7.54
C GLY A 24 55.53 2.66 6.27
N LEU A 25 56.05 1.97 5.25
CA LEU A 25 55.31 1.63 4.02
C LEU A 25 54.10 0.71 4.31
N PHE A 26 54.28 -0.24 5.21
CA PHE A 26 53.17 -1.16 5.57
C PHE A 26 52.05 -0.43 6.30
N VAL A 27 52.40 0.44 7.25
CA VAL A 27 51.46 1.24 8.00
C VAL A 27 50.72 2.24 7.05
N SER A 28 51.44 2.91 6.15
CA SER A 28 50.84 3.81 5.16
C SER A 28 49.87 3.09 4.24
N ASN A 29 50.27 1.91 3.70
CA ASN A 29 49.43 1.12 2.86
C ASN A 29 48.17 0.58 3.61
N TRP A 30 48.32 0.26 4.90
CA TRP A 30 47.20 -0.15 5.76
C TRP A 30 46.18 1.00 5.93
N PHE A 31 46.66 2.22 6.22
CA PHE A 31 45.77 3.39 6.34
C PHE A 31 45.05 3.76 5.04
N THR A 32 45.76 3.68 3.89
CA THR A 32 45.12 3.92 2.60
C THR A 32 44.05 2.87 2.28
N ARG A 33 44.29 1.60 2.53
CA ARG A 33 43.29 0.56 2.38
C ARG A 33 42.09 0.73 3.30
N GLN A 34 42.30 1.15 4.55
CA GLN A 34 41.20 1.42 5.49
C GLN A 34 40.36 2.63 5.05
N ALA A 35 40.98 3.64 4.44
CA ALA A 35 40.25 4.76 3.88
C ALA A 35 39.40 4.35 2.67
N GLU A 36 39.98 3.55 1.76
CA GLU A 36 39.28 2.99 0.60
C GLU A 36 38.10 2.09 1.00
N ILE A 37 38.27 1.21 1.98
CA ILE A 37 37.18 0.37 2.50
C ILE A 37 36.06 1.23 3.08
N ARG A 38 36.36 2.32 3.79
CA ARG A 38 35.35 3.23 4.32
C ARG A 38 34.59 3.95 3.22
N ASP A 39 35.30 4.44 2.22
CA ASP A 39 34.70 5.11 1.06
C ASP A 39 33.76 4.16 0.29
N LEU A 40 34.20 2.94 0.02
CA LEU A 40 33.38 1.90 -0.60
C LEU A 40 32.14 1.55 0.23
N ALA A 41 32.26 1.46 1.55
CA ALA A 41 31.13 1.20 2.43
C ALA A 41 30.12 2.35 2.44
N GLU A 42 30.60 3.59 2.38
CA GLU A 42 29.74 4.77 2.26
C GLU A 42 29.00 4.81 0.90
N GLN A 43 29.73 4.54 -0.19
CA GLN A 43 29.13 4.43 -1.53
C GLN A 43 28.08 3.32 -1.60
N GLU A 44 28.34 2.15 -0.99
CA GLU A 44 27.37 1.05 -0.92
C GLU A 44 26.10 1.47 -0.20
N THR A 45 26.20 2.18 0.93
CA THR A 45 25.03 2.64 1.69
C THR A 45 24.21 3.64 0.91
N VAL A 46 24.83 4.57 0.19
CA VAL A 46 24.15 5.55 -0.68
C VAL A 46 23.43 4.83 -1.82
N LEU A 47 24.12 3.94 -2.54
CA LEU A 47 23.53 3.17 -3.65
C LEU A 47 22.37 2.29 -3.20
N ARG A 48 22.46 1.65 -2.04
CA ARG A 48 21.34 0.88 -1.47
C ARG A 48 20.14 1.78 -1.19
N GLY A 49 20.36 2.98 -0.65
CA GLY A 49 19.31 3.97 -0.42
C GLY A 49 18.63 4.42 -1.72
N GLU A 50 19.41 4.69 -2.76
CA GLU A 50 18.86 5.03 -4.09
C GLU A 50 18.06 3.90 -4.71
N LEU A 51 18.56 2.65 -4.64
CA LEU A 51 17.84 1.47 -5.12
C LEU A 51 16.53 1.25 -4.38
N GLU A 52 16.50 1.47 -3.06
CA GLU A 52 15.29 1.35 -2.27
C GLU A 52 14.27 2.42 -2.63
N GLN A 53 14.73 3.65 -2.86
CA GLN A 53 13.88 4.73 -3.37
C GLN A 53 13.31 4.39 -4.76
N LEU A 54 14.13 3.96 -5.71
CA LEU A 54 13.70 3.58 -7.06
C LEU A 54 12.70 2.42 -7.03
N ASN A 55 12.92 1.41 -6.20
CA ASN A 55 11.96 0.31 -6.00
C ASN A 55 10.63 0.80 -5.42
N THR A 56 10.69 1.71 -4.48
CA THR A 56 9.50 2.31 -3.87
C THR A 56 8.71 3.11 -4.91
N TRP A 57 9.37 3.99 -5.67
CA TRP A 57 8.75 4.77 -6.75
C TRP A 57 8.17 3.89 -7.86
N GLY A 58 8.90 2.86 -8.27
CA GLY A 58 8.45 1.91 -9.29
C GLY A 58 7.18 1.17 -8.87
N LYS A 59 7.12 0.68 -7.64
CA LYS A 59 5.93 0.04 -7.08
C LYS A 59 4.74 1.00 -7.02
N TRP A 60 4.98 2.23 -6.65
CA TRP A 60 3.98 3.28 -6.58
C TRP A 60 3.32 3.55 -7.92
N THR A 61 4.12 3.73 -8.95
CA THR A 61 3.64 4.00 -10.31
C THR A 61 2.81 2.83 -10.82
N ILE A 62 3.25 1.60 -10.55
CA ILE A 62 2.54 0.38 -10.95
C ILE A 62 1.18 0.29 -10.25
N ASP A 63 1.12 0.52 -8.94
CA ASP A 63 -0.14 0.44 -8.18
C ASP A 63 -1.11 1.54 -8.62
N TYR A 64 -0.63 2.77 -8.83
CA TYR A 64 -1.44 3.87 -9.33
C TYR A 64 -2.06 3.55 -10.71
N ILE A 65 -1.25 3.06 -11.65
CA ILE A 65 -1.73 2.66 -12.98
C ILE A 65 -2.77 1.55 -12.89
N LYS A 66 -2.56 0.55 -12.03
CA LYS A 66 -3.52 -0.55 -11.82
C LYS A 66 -4.85 -0.03 -11.29
N ILE A 67 -4.84 0.85 -10.30
CA ILE A 67 -6.05 1.44 -9.71
C ILE A 67 -6.80 2.22 -10.79
N HIS A 68 -6.11 3.11 -11.51
CA HIS A 68 -6.70 3.96 -12.54
C HIS A 68 -7.38 3.13 -13.64
N LYS A 69 -6.66 2.15 -14.19
CA LYS A 69 -7.20 1.27 -15.24
C LYS A 69 -8.34 0.36 -14.72
N ALA A 70 -8.26 -0.12 -13.49
CA ALA A 70 -9.31 -0.91 -12.89
C ALA A 70 -10.58 -0.07 -12.65
N LEU A 71 -10.44 1.19 -12.23
CA LEU A 71 -11.55 2.14 -12.13
C LEU A 71 -12.20 2.40 -13.50
N ALA A 72 -11.42 2.67 -14.53
CA ALA A 72 -11.93 2.87 -15.89
C ALA A 72 -12.67 1.62 -16.39
N TYR A 73 -12.12 0.43 -16.19
CA TYR A 73 -12.75 -0.84 -16.53
C TYR A 73 -14.10 -1.04 -15.81
N LEU A 74 -14.18 -0.73 -14.51
CA LEU A 74 -15.39 -0.91 -13.73
C LEU A 74 -16.45 0.18 -14.03
N SER A 75 -16.01 1.42 -14.15
CA SER A 75 -16.94 2.56 -14.35
C SER A 75 -17.54 2.61 -15.75
N LYS A 76 -16.89 2.01 -16.74
CA LYS A 76 -17.34 2.03 -18.13
C LYS A 76 -17.66 3.47 -18.60
N ASN A 77 -16.74 4.39 -18.38
CA ASN A 77 -16.84 5.81 -18.71
C ASN A 77 -17.97 6.58 -17.98
N ARG A 78 -18.45 6.08 -16.84
CA ARG A 78 -19.43 6.80 -15.99
C ARG A 78 -18.80 7.79 -15.02
N LEU A 79 -17.47 7.75 -14.89
CA LEU A 79 -16.68 8.76 -14.18
C LEU A 79 -16.03 9.69 -15.22
N THR A 80 -15.91 10.96 -14.88
CA THR A 80 -15.07 11.87 -15.65
C THR A 80 -13.60 11.53 -15.42
N GLU A 81 -12.70 12.02 -16.29
CA GLU A 81 -11.27 11.81 -16.11
C GLU A 81 -10.79 12.38 -14.77
N GLU A 82 -11.21 13.62 -14.44
CA GLU A 82 -10.93 14.26 -13.16
C GLU A 82 -11.40 13.42 -11.96
N GLN A 83 -12.61 12.86 -12.03
CA GLN A 83 -13.12 11.96 -10.99
C GLN A 83 -12.28 10.67 -10.90
N SER A 84 -11.87 10.11 -12.03
CA SER A 84 -11.04 8.90 -12.08
C SER A 84 -9.66 9.14 -11.48
N GLU A 85 -9.02 10.26 -11.80
CA GLU A 85 -7.72 10.65 -11.23
C GLU A 85 -7.82 10.88 -9.72
N MET A 86 -8.80 11.65 -9.27
CA MET A 86 -9.05 11.94 -7.87
C MET A 86 -9.30 10.65 -7.06
N LEU A 87 -10.15 9.76 -7.56
CA LEU A 87 -10.43 8.48 -6.92
C LEU A 87 -9.21 7.56 -6.91
N THR A 88 -8.42 7.55 -7.98
CA THR A 88 -7.17 6.79 -8.04
C THR A 88 -6.23 7.22 -6.93
N GLU A 89 -5.99 8.51 -6.80
CA GLU A 89 -5.14 9.07 -5.75
C GLU A 89 -5.66 8.73 -4.35
N GLN A 90 -6.96 8.90 -4.11
CA GLN A 90 -7.56 8.59 -2.81
C GLN A 90 -7.45 7.11 -2.44
N ILE A 91 -7.82 6.21 -3.35
CA ILE A 91 -7.72 4.76 -3.12
C ILE A 91 -6.27 4.38 -2.85
N TRP A 92 -5.34 4.95 -3.62
CA TRP A 92 -3.92 4.71 -3.44
C TRP A 92 -3.42 5.18 -2.06
N GLN A 93 -3.76 6.41 -1.63
CA GLN A 93 -3.39 6.95 -0.33
C GLN A 93 -3.96 6.12 0.84
N ILE A 94 -5.26 5.77 0.77
CA ILE A 94 -5.93 4.96 1.80
C ILE A 94 -5.28 3.58 1.86
N SER A 95 -5.05 2.95 0.72
CA SER A 95 -4.43 1.62 0.63
C SER A 95 -3.05 1.58 1.30
N ARG A 96 -2.24 2.62 1.09
CA ARG A 96 -0.93 2.75 1.76
C ARG A 96 -1.04 2.98 3.26
N SER A 97 -1.92 3.89 3.67
CA SER A 97 -2.09 4.26 5.08
C SER A 97 -2.52 3.09 5.96
N TYR A 98 -3.29 2.17 5.38
CA TYR A 98 -3.86 1.03 6.10
C TYR A 98 -3.31 -0.33 5.66
N ALA A 99 -2.26 -0.35 4.83
CA ALA A 99 -1.66 -1.57 4.26
C ALA A 99 -2.73 -2.50 3.62
N MET A 100 -3.72 -1.91 2.92
CA MET A 100 -4.81 -2.61 2.27
C MET A 100 -4.54 -2.72 0.76
N ASP A 101 -4.83 -3.88 0.17
CA ASP A 101 -4.76 -4.03 -1.28
C ASP A 101 -5.84 -3.15 -1.95
N PRO A 102 -5.47 -2.21 -2.83
CA PRO A 102 -6.43 -1.33 -3.51
C PRO A 102 -7.44 -2.09 -4.37
N LEU A 103 -7.07 -3.23 -4.94
CA LEU A 103 -7.98 -4.06 -5.73
C LEU A 103 -9.07 -4.70 -4.86
N LEU A 104 -8.86 -4.85 -3.55
CA LEU A 104 -9.92 -5.28 -2.63
C LEU A 104 -10.99 -4.19 -2.48
N ILE A 105 -10.60 -2.93 -2.37
CA ILE A 105 -11.54 -1.79 -2.36
C ILE A 105 -12.36 -1.79 -3.65
N LEU A 106 -11.67 -1.92 -4.80
CA LEU A 106 -12.32 -1.95 -6.11
C LEU A 106 -13.21 -3.19 -6.31
N ALA A 107 -12.89 -4.31 -5.68
CA ALA A 107 -13.75 -5.50 -5.69
C ALA A 107 -15.06 -5.27 -4.92
N VAL A 108 -15.02 -4.52 -3.83
CA VAL A 108 -16.23 -4.08 -3.11
C VAL A 108 -17.03 -3.12 -3.99
N VAL A 109 -16.40 -2.12 -4.62
CA VAL A 109 -17.07 -1.22 -5.60
C VAL A 109 -17.72 -2.02 -6.72
N ALA A 110 -17.02 -3.02 -7.27
CA ALA A 110 -17.55 -3.89 -8.32
C ALA A 110 -18.74 -4.73 -7.85
N GLN A 111 -18.75 -5.16 -6.59
CA GLN A 111 -19.85 -5.93 -6.00
C GLN A 111 -21.07 -5.05 -5.69
N GLU A 112 -20.85 -3.84 -5.19
CA GLU A 112 -21.91 -2.96 -4.71
C GLU A 112 -22.64 -2.21 -5.84
N SER A 113 -21.90 -1.65 -6.78
CA SER A 113 -22.45 -0.74 -7.78
C SER A 113 -22.09 -1.08 -9.24
N HIS A 114 -21.23 -2.10 -9.45
CA HIS A 114 -20.59 -2.34 -10.75
C HIS A 114 -19.89 -1.07 -11.29
N GLY A 115 -19.28 -0.28 -10.37
CA GLY A 115 -18.61 0.98 -10.70
C GLY A 115 -19.55 2.12 -11.15
N ASN A 116 -20.83 2.08 -10.78
CA ASN A 116 -21.78 3.17 -11.06
C ASN A 116 -21.80 4.17 -9.89
N PRO A 117 -21.30 5.42 -10.07
CA PRO A 117 -21.28 6.42 -9.00
C PRO A 117 -22.67 6.85 -8.56
N ASN A 118 -23.67 6.77 -9.44
CA ASN A 118 -25.05 7.17 -9.19
C ASN A 118 -25.95 5.99 -8.77
N ALA A 119 -25.36 4.86 -8.35
CA ALA A 119 -26.13 3.69 -7.98
C ALA A 119 -26.99 3.99 -6.73
N ARG A 120 -28.24 3.58 -6.79
CA ARG A 120 -29.22 3.62 -5.68
C ARG A 120 -29.71 2.22 -5.40
N GLY A 121 -29.41 1.72 -4.20
CA GLY A 121 -29.73 0.35 -3.80
C GLY A 121 -31.24 0.11 -3.74
N ARG A 122 -31.65 -1.12 -4.12
CA ARG A 122 -33.04 -1.56 -4.03
C ARG A 122 -33.15 -2.81 -3.18
N MET A 123 -34.23 -2.90 -2.43
CA MET A 123 -34.64 -4.13 -1.73
C MET A 123 -35.26 -5.13 -2.72
N GLN A 124 -35.44 -6.36 -2.30
CA GLN A 124 -36.14 -7.36 -3.12
C GLN A 124 -37.59 -6.94 -3.47
N SER A 125 -38.22 -6.13 -2.62
CA SER A 125 -39.53 -5.52 -2.88
C SER A 125 -39.52 -4.44 -3.96
N GLY A 126 -38.35 -4.04 -4.48
CA GLY A 126 -38.17 -2.93 -5.39
C GLY A 126 -38.05 -1.55 -4.71
N ALA A 127 -38.33 -1.44 -3.43
CA ALA A 127 -38.23 -0.20 -2.66
C ALA A 127 -36.75 0.23 -2.51
N PHE A 128 -36.51 1.53 -2.33
CA PHE A 128 -35.19 2.07 -2.09
C PHE A 128 -34.62 1.58 -0.75
N SER A 129 -33.41 1.08 -0.75
CA SER A 129 -32.75 0.52 0.43
C SER A 129 -32.03 1.56 1.30
N GLY A 130 -31.87 2.78 0.78
CA GLY A 130 -31.05 3.84 1.38
C GLY A 130 -29.55 3.72 1.11
N ALA A 131 -29.12 2.69 0.35
CA ALA A 131 -27.73 2.51 -0.04
C ALA A 131 -27.42 3.34 -1.29
N LEU A 132 -26.30 4.06 -1.32
CA LEU A 132 -25.95 5.06 -2.33
C LEU A 132 -24.50 4.92 -2.81
N GLY A 133 -24.30 5.23 -4.09
CA GLY A 133 -23.00 5.45 -4.72
C GLY A 133 -22.17 4.19 -4.96
N LEU A 134 -20.89 4.39 -5.22
CA LEU A 134 -19.93 3.35 -5.61
C LEU A 134 -19.86 2.19 -4.62
N MET A 135 -19.89 2.50 -3.33
CA MET A 135 -19.73 1.53 -2.24
C MET A 135 -21.05 1.25 -1.49
N GLN A 136 -22.19 1.73 -2.01
CA GLN A 136 -23.54 1.48 -1.48
C GLN A 136 -23.65 1.73 0.04
N ILE A 137 -23.20 2.89 0.47
CA ILE A 137 -23.24 3.29 1.89
C ILE A 137 -24.56 3.99 2.19
N LYS A 138 -25.13 3.70 3.37
CA LYS A 138 -26.30 4.42 3.88
C LYS A 138 -25.88 5.75 4.50
N LEU A 139 -26.72 6.78 4.40
CA LEU A 139 -26.44 8.13 4.89
C LEU A 139 -26.07 8.14 6.37
N GLU A 140 -26.77 7.37 7.20
CA GLU A 140 -26.46 7.22 8.64
C GLU A 140 -25.03 6.69 8.90
N THR A 141 -24.59 5.70 8.09
CA THR A 141 -23.23 5.15 8.18
C THR A 141 -22.22 6.18 7.72
N ALA A 142 -22.52 6.89 6.62
CA ALA A 142 -21.66 7.92 6.05
C ALA A 142 -21.43 9.08 7.04
N LYS A 143 -22.49 9.58 7.70
CA LYS A 143 -22.39 10.63 8.73
C LYS A 143 -21.45 10.21 9.87
N LYS A 144 -21.61 8.98 10.37
CA LYS A 144 -20.74 8.44 11.44
C LYS A 144 -19.30 8.28 11.02
N MET A 145 -19.05 7.81 9.78
CA MET A 145 -17.69 7.64 9.27
C MET A 145 -17.06 8.97 8.89
N GLY A 146 -17.81 9.84 8.23
CA GLY A 146 -17.33 11.17 7.79
C GLY A 146 -16.83 12.03 8.94
N ALA A 147 -17.50 11.99 10.08
CA ALA A 147 -17.09 12.75 11.27
C ALA A 147 -15.64 12.45 11.71
N HIS A 148 -15.15 11.24 11.49
CA HIS A 148 -13.76 10.85 11.81
C HIS A 148 -12.73 11.48 10.86
N PHE A 149 -13.16 11.96 9.70
CA PHE A 149 -12.33 12.60 8.67
C PHE A 149 -12.61 14.09 8.51
N GLY A 150 -13.40 14.68 9.43
CA GLY A 150 -13.81 16.08 9.33
C GLY A 150 -14.72 16.39 8.14
N LEU A 151 -15.39 15.36 7.59
CA LEU A 151 -16.32 15.50 6.47
C LEU A 151 -17.74 15.73 7.02
N SER A 152 -18.37 16.85 6.63
CA SER A 152 -19.80 17.10 6.86
C SER A 152 -20.59 16.48 5.71
N ILE A 153 -21.37 15.43 6.02
CA ILE A 153 -22.20 14.71 5.05
C ILE A 153 -23.63 14.81 5.55
N GLU A 154 -24.43 15.67 4.95
CA GLU A 154 -25.78 15.96 5.41
C GLU A 154 -26.85 15.35 4.51
N THR A 155 -26.57 15.28 3.22
CA THR A 155 -27.56 14.91 2.19
C THR A 155 -27.14 13.65 1.41
N GLU A 156 -28.09 13.08 0.65
CA GLU A 156 -27.80 12.00 -0.26
C GLU A 156 -26.89 12.46 -1.41
N GLU A 157 -27.04 13.71 -1.83
CA GLU A 157 -26.23 14.33 -2.89
C GLU A 157 -24.77 14.43 -2.47
N ASP A 158 -24.48 14.74 -1.21
CA ASP A 158 -23.11 14.71 -0.68
C ASP A 158 -22.53 13.30 -0.76
N LEU A 159 -23.34 12.30 -0.39
CA LEU A 159 -22.90 10.90 -0.40
C LEU A 159 -22.78 10.33 -1.81
N LEU A 160 -23.45 10.90 -2.81
CA LEU A 160 -23.30 10.50 -4.22
C LEU A 160 -22.04 11.07 -4.88
N LYS A 161 -21.32 12.01 -4.24
CA LYS A 161 -20.00 12.43 -4.70
C LYS A 161 -19.06 11.22 -4.61
N PRO A 162 -18.46 10.78 -5.74
CA PRO A 162 -17.68 9.54 -5.76
C PRO A 162 -16.54 9.50 -4.73
N GLU A 163 -15.84 10.62 -4.56
CA GLU A 163 -14.74 10.80 -3.63
C GLU A 163 -15.18 10.66 -2.15
N ILE A 164 -16.31 11.24 -1.78
CA ILE A 164 -16.88 11.11 -0.45
C ILE A 164 -17.33 9.67 -0.22
N ASN A 165 -18.02 9.09 -1.20
CA ASN A 165 -18.55 7.74 -1.10
C ASN A 165 -17.46 6.69 -0.89
N VAL A 166 -16.38 6.73 -1.69
CA VAL A 166 -15.26 5.80 -1.58
C VAL A 166 -14.51 6.00 -0.25
N THR A 167 -14.29 7.24 0.17
CA THR A 167 -13.64 7.53 1.45
C THR A 167 -14.38 6.91 2.62
N VAL A 168 -15.68 7.23 2.77
CA VAL A 168 -16.45 6.73 3.92
C VAL A 168 -16.75 5.24 3.84
N GLY A 169 -16.93 4.70 2.63
CA GLY A 169 -17.14 3.28 2.41
C GLY A 169 -15.91 2.45 2.76
N THR A 170 -14.74 2.92 2.36
CA THR A 170 -13.47 2.27 2.69
C THR A 170 -13.18 2.40 4.19
N ALA A 171 -13.41 3.55 4.79
CA ALA A 171 -13.27 3.73 6.24
C ALA A 171 -14.17 2.77 7.03
N TYR A 172 -15.41 2.57 6.58
CA TYR A 172 -16.31 1.61 7.19
C TYR A 172 -15.80 0.18 7.06
N LEU A 173 -15.29 -0.21 5.88
CA LEU A 173 -14.68 -1.53 5.66
C LEU A 173 -13.47 -1.76 6.57
N ILE A 174 -12.56 -0.78 6.66
CA ILE A 174 -11.38 -0.83 7.53
C ILE A 174 -11.79 -1.01 8.99
N ARG A 175 -12.78 -0.25 9.45
CA ARG A 175 -13.33 -0.38 10.81
C ARG A 175 -13.85 -1.78 11.07
N LEU A 176 -14.56 -2.40 10.12
CA LEU A 176 -15.06 -3.77 10.26
C LEU A 176 -13.93 -4.79 10.29
N ILE A 177 -12.91 -4.64 9.42
CA ILE A 177 -11.71 -5.51 9.44
C ILE A 177 -11.00 -5.39 10.80
N SER A 178 -10.85 -4.17 11.31
CA SER A 178 -10.25 -3.92 12.63
C SER A 178 -11.07 -4.54 13.77
N LYS A 179 -12.41 -4.48 13.68
CA LYS A 179 -13.31 -5.05 14.70
C LYS A 179 -13.23 -6.58 14.74
N TYR A 180 -13.39 -7.23 13.59
CA TYR A 180 -13.50 -8.69 13.53
C TYR A 180 -12.16 -9.42 13.42
N LYS A 181 -11.08 -8.73 13.02
CA LYS A 181 -9.75 -9.33 12.73
C LYS A 181 -9.81 -10.50 11.71
N ASP A 182 -10.91 -10.58 10.98
CA ASP A 182 -11.21 -11.60 9.97
C ASP A 182 -11.89 -10.94 8.78
N LEU A 183 -11.28 -11.05 7.59
CA LEU A 183 -11.78 -10.43 6.37
C LEU A 183 -13.15 -10.98 5.96
N LYS A 184 -13.40 -12.27 6.17
CA LYS A 184 -14.68 -12.90 5.83
C LYS A 184 -15.81 -12.33 6.68
N ALA A 185 -15.63 -12.28 8.00
CA ALA A 185 -16.61 -11.70 8.91
C ALA A 185 -16.81 -10.19 8.64
N ALA A 186 -15.73 -9.45 8.36
CA ALA A 186 -15.80 -8.03 8.02
C ALA A 186 -16.60 -7.77 6.74
N LEU A 187 -16.37 -8.51 5.66
CA LEU A 187 -17.12 -8.37 4.42
C LEU A 187 -18.59 -8.76 4.59
N ILE A 188 -18.88 -9.82 5.36
CA ILE A 188 -20.27 -10.19 5.68
C ILE A 188 -20.95 -9.08 6.50
N ALA A 189 -20.24 -8.48 7.46
CA ALA A 189 -20.76 -7.37 8.27
C ALA A 189 -20.93 -6.09 7.45
N TYR A 190 -20.13 -5.89 6.42
CA TYR A 190 -20.32 -4.78 5.48
C TYR A 190 -21.70 -4.86 4.81
N ASN A 191 -22.08 -6.03 4.37
CA ASN A 191 -23.36 -6.27 3.68
C ASN A 191 -24.57 -6.35 4.63
N LEU A 192 -24.47 -7.12 5.72
CA LEU A 192 -25.59 -7.38 6.64
C LEU A 192 -25.74 -6.32 7.76
N GLY A 193 -24.68 -5.52 7.96
CA GLY A 193 -24.54 -4.69 9.14
C GLY A 193 -23.89 -5.45 10.32
N HIS A 194 -23.01 -4.75 11.05
CA HIS A 194 -22.23 -5.32 12.16
C HIS A 194 -23.09 -5.94 13.26
N SER A 195 -24.22 -5.30 13.62
CA SER A 195 -25.09 -5.81 14.69
C SER A 195 -25.73 -7.18 14.38
N ALA A 196 -25.99 -7.47 13.09
CA ALA A 196 -26.48 -8.77 12.68
C ALA A 196 -25.40 -9.85 12.80
N VAL A 197 -24.18 -9.52 12.40
CA VAL A 197 -23.03 -10.44 12.52
C VAL A 197 -22.68 -10.68 13.99
N ASP A 198 -22.70 -9.65 14.84
CA ASP A 198 -22.44 -9.79 16.27
C ASP A 198 -23.41 -10.81 16.90
N ARG A 199 -24.73 -10.67 16.65
CA ARG A 199 -25.74 -11.62 17.16
C ARG A 199 -25.51 -13.05 16.64
N MET A 200 -25.12 -13.21 15.36
CA MET A 200 -24.82 -14.54 14.79
C MET A 200 -23.62 -15.18 15.48
N LEU A 201 -22.56 -14.40 15.71
CA LEU A 201 -21.35 -14.90 16.39
C LEU A 201 -21.65 -15.28 17.85
N GLU A 202 -22.41 -14.45 18.57
CA GLU A 202 -22.83 -14.71 19.96
C GLU A 202 -23.70 -15.96 20.08
N SER A 203 -24.60 -16.19 19.11
CA SER A 203 -25.50 -17.37 19.10
C SER A 203 -24.87 -18.62 18.49
N GLY A 204 -23.64 -18.56 17.98
CA GLY A 204 -23.01 -19.66 17.23
C GLY A 204 -23.66 -19.94 15.88
N THR A 205 -24.51 -19.04 15.37
CA THR A 205 -25.16 -19.20 14.06
C THR A 205 -24.14 -19.01 12.92
N PRO A 206 -24.07 -19.95 11.94
CA PRO A 206 -23.14 -19.82 10.84
C PRO A 206 -23.35 -18.53 10.01
N LEU A 207 -22.27 -17.83 9.70
CA LEU A 207 -22.30 -16.64 8.86
C LEU A 207 -22.59 -16.99 7.40
N PRO A 208 -23.50 -16.27 6.70
CA PRO A 208 -23.79 -16.50 5.29
C PRO A 208 -22.62 -16.01 4.40
N THR A 209 -22.03 -16.91 3.64
CA THR A 209 -20.78 -16.67 2.92
C THR A 209 -20.94 -16.09 1.52
N LYS A 210 -22.16 -16.00 0.99
CA LYS A 210 -22.44 -15.63 -0.40
C LYS A 210 -21.81 -14.28 -0.80
N TYR A 211 -22.01 -13.25 0.02
CA TYR A 211 -21.44 -11.92 -0.26
C TYR A 211 -19.92 -11.95 -0.28
N TYR A 212 -19.30 -12.57 0.73
CA TYR A 212 -17.85 -12.76 0.77
C TYR A 212 -17.32 -13.44 -0.49
N GLN A 213 -17.96 -14.54 -0.90
CA GLN A 213 -17.57 -15.29 -2.10
C GLN A 213 -17.65 -14.41 -3.37
N HIS A 214 -18.70 -13.57 -3.48
CA HIS A 214 -18.84 -12.64 -4.61
C HIS A 214 -17.72 -11.59 -4.63
N VAL A 215 -17.42 -10.96 -3.50
CA VAL A 215 -16.33 -9.97 -3.42
C VAL A 215 -14.99 -10.63 -3.77
N ILE A 216 -14.69 -11.81 -3.21
CA ILE A 216 -13.44 -12.52 -3.52
C ILE A 216 -13.36 -12.94 -4.99
N SER A 217 -14.49 -13.32 -5.61
CA SER A 217 -14.54 -13.59 -7.05
C SER A 217 -14.21 -12.34 -7.87
N LYS A 218 -14.78 -11.16 -7.51
CA LYS A 218 -14.45 -9.88 -8.15
C LYS A 218 -12.98 -9.50 -7.97
N TYR A 219 -12.46 -9.69 -6.76
CA TYR A 219 -11.06 -9.44 -6.46
C TYR A 219 -10.14 -10.31 -7.33
N ARG A 220 -10.39 -11.63 -7.41
CA ARG A 220 -9.62 -12.54 -8.26
C ARG A 220 -9.68 -12.14 -9.73
N ASN A 221 -10.85 -11.74 -10.21
CA ASN A 221 -11.01 -11.28 -11.59
C ASN A 221 -10.15 -10.01 -11.85
N LEU A 222 -10.19 -9.02 -10.94
CA LEU A 222 -9.37 -7.82 -11.08
C LEU A 222 -7.87 -8.11 -11.03
N THR A 223 -7.45 -9.03 -10.15
CA THR A 223 -6.02 -9.40 -10.04
C THR A 223 -5.54 -10.21 -11.24
N SER A 224 -6.41 -10.92 -11.95
CA SER A 224 -6.05 -11.69 -13.15
C SER A 224 -5.92 -10.83 -14.40
N ILE A 225 -6.43 -9.59 -14.41
CA ILE A 225 -6.31 -8.67 -15.54
C ILE A 225 -4.91 -8.04 -15.52
N ASN A 226 -4.16 -8.20 -16.61
CA ASN A 226 -2.89 -7.49 -16.76
C ASN A 226 -3.13 -6.05 -17.21
N PHE A 227 -3.44 -5.18 -16.25
CA PHE A 227 -3.68 -3.76 -16.53
C PHE A 227 -2.47 -3.01 -17.09
N LEU A 228 -1.26 -3.60 -17.07
CA LEU A 228 -0.06 -2.96 -17.61
C LEU A 228 0.08 -3.20 -19.12
N GLU A 229 -0.47 -4.31 -19.65
CA GLU A 229 -0.37 -4.66 -21.08
C GLU A 229 -1.49 -4.09 -21.94
N THR A 230 -2.60 -3.63 -21.38
CA THR A 230 -3.76 -3.11 -22.12
C THR A 230 -3.56 -1.72 -22.75
N SER A 231 -2.32 -1.34 -23.04
CA SER A 231 -1.97 -0.12 -23.75
C SER A 231 -1.56 -0.45 -25.20
N ARG A 232 -2.45 -1.11 -25.95
CA ARG A 232 -2.39 -1.03 -27.42
C ARG A 232 -3.72 -0.40 -27.90
N PRO A 233 -3.63 0.68 -28.68
CA PRO A 233 -4.77 1.34 -29.27
C PRO A 233 -5.55 0.39 -30.19
#